data_0fa10f868d3fc616a51b5b764f884473
#
_entry.id   0fa10f868d3fc616a51b5b764f884473
#
_cell.length_a   1.000
_cell.length_b   1.000
_cell.length_c   1.000
_cell.angle_alpha   90.00
_cell.angle_beta   90.00
_cell.angle_gamma   90.00
#
_symmetry.space_group_name_H-M   'P 1'
#
loop_
_entity.id
_entity.type
_entity.pdbx_description
1 polymer ?
#
loop_
_entity_poly.entity_id
_entity_poly.type
_entity_poly.pdbx_seq_one_letter_code
_entity_poly.pdbx_strand_id
1 'polypeptide(L)'
;MVCLQEKRLAFLKALLKAIPAIGSPVIILGSIYSGICTPTESAVLAVLYSLIIGIFVYKEISIKDIPQILFNSAKGTANIMFIVAGAALFAFVVSYAHLPQMLVHGLLGISDNKYVILFIILVILLIMGCIMDATPILLITIPMFLPVIQQLGISTLQFGIVMCTAVCIGFVTPPFGTCLFTGMSVSGVSMQKLVKAILPFIISMLVVLLLITFIPQLTLWIAK
;
A
#
# COMPACT_ATOMS: atom_id res chain seq x y z
N MET A 1 -7.03 20.89 -39.78
CA MET A 1 -5.68 21.09 -39.21
C MET A 1 -5.67 22.02 -38.00
N VAL A 2 -6.42 23.11 -37.97
CA VAL A 2 -6.46 24.08 -36.86
C VAL A 2 -6.89 23.45 -35.50
N CYS A 3 -7.88 22.61 -35.49
CA CYS A 3 -8.41 21.98 -34.26
C CYS A 3 -7.42 20.99 -33.56
N LEU A 4 -6.51 20.37 -34.31
CA LEU A 4 -5.44 19.51 -33.77
C LEU A 4 -4.30 20.32 -33.16
N GLN A 5 -4.06 21.53 -33.71
CA GLN A 5 -3.02 22.44 -33.24
C GLN A 5 -3.44 23.11 -31.92
N GLU A 6 -4.72 23.49 -31.79
CA GLU A 6 -5.28 24.01 -30.53
C GLU A 6 -5.28 22.94 -29.41
N LYS A 7 -5.62 21.70 -29.71
CA LYS A 7 -5.55 20.61 -28.74
C LYS A 7 -4.11 20.31 -28.27
N ARG A 8 -3.13 20.39 -29.16
CA ARG A 8 -1.70 20.25 -28.82
C ARG A 8 -1.20 21.41 -27.96
N LEU A 9 -1.59 22.63 -28.25
CA LEU A 9 -1.24 23.80 -27.45
C LEU A 9 -1.88 23.77 -26.07
N ALA A 10 -3.14 23.36 -25.99
CA ALA A 10 -3.84 23.17 -24.73
C ALA A 10 -3.19 22.06 -23.88
N PHE A 11 -2.81 20.94 -24.51
CA PHE A 11 -2.09 19.85 -23.86
C PHE A 11 -0.71 20.28 -23.34
N LEU A 12 0.07 21.01 -24.15
CA LEU A 12 1.37 21.54 -23.74
C LEU A 12 1.25 22.52 -22.56
N LYS A 13 0.27 23.42 -22.61
CA LYS A 13 -0.01 24.34 -21.48
C LYS A 13 -0.42 23.59 -20.22
N ALA A 14 -1.25 22.56 -20.34
CA ALA A 14 -1.66 21.72 -19.21
C ALA A 14 -0.46 20.93 -18.65
N LEU A 15 0.40 20.39 -19.52
CA LEU A 15 1.61 19.69 -19.13
C LEU A 15 2.59 20.59 -18.39
N LEU A 16 2.86 21.80 -18.93
CA LEU A 16 3.72 22.79 -18.26
C LEU A 16 3.17 23.20 -16.88
N LYS A 17 1.84 23.31 -16.76
CA LYS A 17 1.20 23.62 -15.49
C LYS A 17 1.26 22.43 -14.51
N ALA A 18 1.36 21.21 -15.01
CA ALA A 18 1.45 19.98 -14.18
C ALA A 18 2.89 19.65 -13.74
N ILE A 19 3.93 20.20 -14.40
CA ILE A 19 5.35 19.92 -14.07
C ILE A 19 5.65 20.11 -12.58
N PRO A 20 5.26 21.22 -11.94
CA PRO A 20 5.52 21.39 -10.51
C PRO A 20 4.84 20.32 -9.64
N ALA A 21 3.63 19.88 -10.01
CA ALA A 21 2.95 18.80 -9.28
C ALA A 21 3.66 17.45 -9.43
N ILE A 22 4.19 17.15 -10.61
CA ILE A 22 4.98 15.94 -10.91
C ILE A 22 6.30 15.92 -10.11
N GLY A 23 6.82 17.08 -9.75
CA GLY A 23 8.02 17.20 -8.92
C GLY A 23 7.88 16.50 -7.55
N SER A 24 6.69 16.45 -6.96
CA SER A 24 6.49 15.79 -5.66
C SER A 24 6.78 14.29 -5.68
N PRO A 25 6.19 13.46 -6.57
CA PRO A 25 6.59 12.06 -6.72
C PRO A 25 8.07 11.87 -7.06
N VAL A 26 8.65 12.74 -7.88
CA VAL A 26 10.07 12.67 -8.24
C VAL A 26 10.97 12.91 -7.03
N ILE A 27 10.64 13.86 -6.17
CA ILE A 27 11.38 14.13 -4.93
C ILE A 27 11.27 12.93 -3.98
N ILE A 28 10.07 12.38 -3.80
CA ILE A 28 9.83 11.23 -2.91
C ILE A 28 10.65 10.03 -3.37
N LEU A 29 10.45 9.61 -4.61
CA LEU A 29 11.13 8.42 -5.15
C LEU A 29 12.62 8.66 -5.31
N GLY A 30 13.02 9.82 -5.81
CA GLY A 30 14.42 10.17 -6.02
C GLY A 30 15.21 10.20 -4.72
N SER A 31 14.67 10.77 -3.64
CA SER A 31 15.35 10.83 -2.34
C SER A 31 15.48 9.45 -1.67
N ILE A 32 14.49 8.58 -1.85
CA ILE A 32 14.51 7.21 -1.31
C ILE A 32 15.48 6.33 -2.10
N TYR A 33 15.39 6.32 -3.44
CA TYR A 33 16.23 5.46 -4.29
C TYR A 33 17.70 5.90 -4.31
N SER A 34 17.99 7.19 -4.09
CA SER A 34 19.37 7.66 -3.93
C SER A 34 19.98 7.30 -2.56
N GLY A 35 19.18 6.77 -1.62
CA GLY A 35 19.62 6.45 -0.27
C GLY A 35 19.92 7.67 0.63
N ILE A 36 19.54 8.88 0.17
CA ILE A 36 19.79 10.13 0.93
C ILE A 36 18.82 10.27 2.10
N CYS A 37 17.56 9.83 1.92
CA CYS A 37 16.49 9.98 2.90
C CYS A 37 15.75 8.68 3.15
N THR A 38 15.30 8.51 4.38
CA THR A 38 14.33 7.48 4.74
C THR A 38 12.93 7.82 4.18
N PRO A 39 12.01 6.86 4.04
CA PRO A 39 10.64 7.15 3.58
C PRO A 39 9.92 8.22 4.41
N THR A 40 10.16 8.27 5.72
CA THR A 40 9.57 9.29 6.62
C THR A 40 10.15 10.67 6.38
N GLU A 41 11.47 10.80 6.19
CA GLU A 41 12.12 12.08 5.87
C GLU A 41 11.71 12.56 4.47
N SER A 42 11.59 11.65 3.51
CA SER A 42 11.09 11.96 2.17
C SER A 42 9.64 12.51 2.19
N ALA A 43 8.79 11.99 3.08
CA ALA A 43 7.45 12.52 3.27
C ALA A 43 7.47 13.98 3.78
N VAL A 44 8.38 14.32 4.70
CA VAL A 44 8.56 15.71 5.16
C VAL A 44 8.98 16.64 4.02
N LEU A 45 9.94 16.20 3.20
CA LEU A 45 10.36 16.95 2.01
C LEU A 45 9.20 17.17 1.04
N ALA A 46 8.37 16.15 0.82
CA ALA A 46 7.20 16.25 -0.05
C ALA A 46 6.16 17.24 0.48
N VAL A 47 5.93 17.27 1.80
CA VAL A 47 5.01 18.25 2.43
C VAL A 47 5.54 19.67 2.27
N LEU A 48 6.83 19.91 2.54
CA LEU A 48 7.45 21.23 2.37
C LEU A 48 7.38 21.67 0.91
N TYR A 49 7.73 20.80 -0.02
CA TYR A 49 7.64 21.06 -1.45
C TYR A 49 6.22 21.40 -1.89
N SER A 50 5.23 20.61 -1.47
CA SER A 50 3.82 20.82 -1.82
C SER A 50 3.27 22.14 -1.26
N LEU A 51 3.68 22.53 -0.05
CA LEU A 51 3.33 23.83 0.54
C LEU A 51 3.94 24.99 -0.26
N ILE A 52 5.22 24.89 -0.61
CA ILE A 52 5.90 25.93 -1.42
C ILE A 52 5.19 26.11 -2.76
N ILE A 53 4.91 25.02 -3.46
CA ILE A 53 4.23 25.08 -4.76
C ILE A 53 2.78 25.57 -4.62
N GLY A 54 2.05 25.09 -3.63
CA GLY A 54 0.66 25.48 -3.39
C GLY A 54 0.51 26.97 -3.08
N ILE A 55 1.47 27.55 -2.36
CA ILE A 55 1.45 28.96 -1.97
C ILE A 55 1.98 29.86 -3.08
N PHE A 56 3.16 29.53 -3.65
CA PHE A 56 3.89 30.45 -4.54
C PHE A 56 3.58 30.23 -6.02
N VAL A 57 3.40 28.95 -6.46
CA VAL A 57 3.21 28.61 -7.88
C VAL A 57 1.74 28.58 -8.24
N TYR A 58 0.96 27.78 -7.55
CA TYR A 58 -0.49 27.65 -7.84
C TYR A 58 -1.31 28.73 -7.16
N LYS A 59 -0.83 29.29 -6.04
CA LYS A 59 -1.54 30.31 -5.25
C LYS A 59 -2.94 29.87 -4.80
N GLU A 60 -3.12 28.58 -4.62
CA GLU A 60 -4.36 27.95 -4.17
C GLU A 60 -4.45 27.85 -2.64
N ILE A 61 -3.28 27.91 -1.96
CA ILE A 61 -3.20 27.83 -0.49
C ILE A 61 -2.83 29.21 0.04
N SER A 62 -3.69 29.76 0.88
CA SER A 62 -3.39 30.97 1.66
C SER A 62 -2.67 30.60 2.96
N ILE A 63 -1.82 31.49 3.46
CA ILE A 63 -1.20 31.33 4.79
C ILE A 63 -2.25 31.17 5.89
N LYS A 64 -3.44 31.74 5.71
CA LYS A 64 -4.56 31.63 6.64
C LYS A 64 -5.18 30.23 6.66
N ASP A 65 -5.00 29.43 5.62
CA ASP A 65 -5.52 28.06 5.52
C ASP A 65 -4.61 27.03 6.20
N ILE A 66 -3.34 27.39 6.45
CA ILE A 66 -2.34 26.50 7.05
C ILE A 66 -2.82 25.92 8.39
N PRO A 67 -3.36 26.70 9.36
CA PRO A 67 -3.85 26.14 10.62
C PRO A 67 -4.94 25.10 10.43
N GLN A 68 -5.85 25.33 9.49
CA GLN A 68 -6.92 24.37 9.18
C GLN A 68 -6.39 23.08 8.53
N ILE A 69 -5.41 23.22 7.63
CA ILE A 69 -4.73 22.07 7.01
C ILE A 69 -4.01 21.24 8.07
N LEU A 70 -3.28 21.88 8.97
CA LEU A 70 -2.60 21.21 10.08
C LEU A 70 -3.58 20.52 11.02
N PHE A 71 -4.69 21.18 11.36
CA PHE A 71 -5.72 20.58 12.20
C PHE A 71 -6.34 19.33 11.56
N ASN A 72 -6.68 19.40 10.28
CA ASN A 72 -7.22 18.26 9.54
C ASN A 72 -6.20 17.10 9.44
N SER A 73 -4.91 17.42 9.21
CA SER A 73 -3.83 16.45 9.18
C SER A 73 -3.63 15.81 10.56
N ALA A 74 -3.64 16.61 11.63
CA ALA A 74 -3.54 16.12 13.00
C ALA A 74 -4.69 15.17 13.35
N LYS A 75 -5.94 15.50 12.94
CA LYS A 75 -7.11 14.63 13.14
C LYS A 75 -6.96 13.29 12.39
N GLY A 76 -6.47 13.32 11.14
CA GLY A 76 -6.18 12.12 10.38
C GLY A 76 -5.11 11.25 11.04
N THR A 77 -4.01 11.88 11.47
CA THR A 77 -2.92 11.20 12.17
C THR A 77 -3.39 10.59 13.50
N ALA A 78 -4.22 11.31 14.27
CA ALA A 78 -4.77 10.80 15.53
C ALA A 78 -5.60 9.52 15.32
N ASN A 79 -6.41 9.46 14.28
CA ASN A 79 -7.17 8.25 13.94
C ASN A 79 -6.24 7.06 13.65
N ILE A 80 -5.18 7.29 12.85
CA ILE A 80 -4.20 6.25 12.53
C ILE A 80 -3.46 5.80 13.80
N MET A 81 -3.02 6.74 14.64
CA MET A 81 -2.34 6.41 15.90
C MET A 81 -3.21 5.63 16.87
N PHE A 82 -4.52 5.90 16.90
CA PHE A 82 -5.46 5.12 17.69
C PHE A 82 -5.57 3.67 17.22
N ILE A 83 -5.59 3.45 15.90
CA ILE A 83 -5.57 2.10 15.30
C ILE A 83 -4.24 1.40 15.63
N VAL A 84 -3.11 2.10 15.51
CA VAL A 84 -1.78 1.55 15.85
C VAL A 84 -1.71 1.14 17.32
N ALA A 85 -2.24 1.96 18.23
CA ALA A 85 -2.29 1.62 19.66
C ALA A 85 -3.12 0.36 19.94
N GLY A 86 -4.29 0.23 19.31
CA GLY A 86 -5.11 -0.98 19.39
C GLY A 86 -4.41 -2.21 18.82
N ALA A 87 -3.76 -2.08 17.68
CA ALA A 87 -2.99 -3.15 17.06
C ALA A 87 -1.77 -3.57 17.90
N ALA A 88 -1.10 -2.63 18.58
CA ALA A 88 0.00 -2.93 19.49
C ALA A 88 -0.46 -3.74 20.71
N LEU A 89 -1.60 -3.37 21.29
CA LEU A 89 -2.22 -4.15 22.36
C LEU A 89 -2.59 -5.56 21.90
N PHE A 90 -3.17 -5.67 20.71
CA PHE A 90 -3.51 -6.97 20.12
C PHE A 90 -2.24 -7.81 19.91
N ALA A 91 -1.19 -7.24 19.32
CA ALA A 91 0.09 -7.93 19.12
C ALA A 91 0.70 -8.41 20.44
N PHE A 92 0.60 -7.62 21.52
CA PHE A 92 1.02 -8.02 22.85
C PHE A 92 0.23 -9.23 23.36
N VAL A 93 -1.09 -9.20 23.28
CA VAL A 93 -1.97 -10.31 23.71
C VAL A 93 -1.69 -11.57 22.90
N VAL A 94 -1.54 -11.45 21.58
CA VAL A 94 -1.19 -12.55 20.67
C VAL A 94 0.13 -13.21 21.08
N SER A 95 1.15 -12.39 21.37
CA SER A 95 2.46 -12.87 21.79
C SER A 95 2.41 -13.52 23.19
N TYR A 96 1.68 -12.92 24.12
CA TYR A 96 1.49 -13.45 25.48
C TYR A 96 0.73 -14.78 25.50
N ALA A 97 -0.26 -14.92 24.64
CA ALA A 97 -1.04 -16.16 24.48
C ALA A 97 -0.29 -17.24 23.68
N HIS A 98 0.96 -17.02 23.27
CA HIS A 98 1.75 -17.93 22.44
C HIS A 98 1.05 -18.37 21.14
N LEU A 99 0.14 -17.53 20.60
CA LEU A 99 -0.59 -17.81 19.38
C LEU A 99 0.32 -18.05 18.16
N PRO A 100 1.46 -17.34 17.98
CA PRO A 100 2.38 -17.63 16.87
C PRO A 100 2.90 -19.07 16.91
N GLN A 101 3.24 -19.58 18.10
CA GLN A 101 3.73 -20.95 18.28
C GLN A 101 2.62 -21.99 17.98
N MET A 102 1.39 -21.71 18.41
CA MET A 102 0.24 -22.56 18.08
C MET A 102 -0.03 -22.58 16.57
N LEU A 103 0.10 -21.43 15.90
CA LEU A 103 -0.03 -21.34 14.44
C LEU A 103 1.08 -22.12 13.72
N VAL A 104 2.33 -22.04 14.20
CA VAL A 104 3.43 -22.83 13.66
C VAL A 104 3.10 -24.33 13.77
N HIS A 105 2.75 -24.82 14.95
CA HIS A 105 2.41 -26.23 15.14
C HIS A 105 1.19 -26.66 14.32
N GLY A 106 0.16 -25.81 14.25
CA GLY A 106 -1.03 -26.06 13.44
C GLY A 106 -0.73 -26.15 11.94
N LEU A 107 0.04 -25.20 11.42
CA LEU A 107 0.41 -25.15 10.00
C LEU A 107 1.38 -26.27 9.61
N LEU A 108 2.37 -26.56 10.44
CA LEU A 108 3.28 -27.71 10.21
C LEU A 108 2.54 -29.05 10.36
N GLY A 109 1.48 -29.12 11.18
CA GLY A 109 0.61 -30.29 11.26
C GLY A 109 -0.23 -30.54 9.98
N ILE A 110 -0.44 -29.50 9.15
CA ILE A 110 -1.15 -29.63 7.87
C ILE A 110 -0.19 -30.12 6.77
N SER A 111 1.02 -29.57 6.71
CA SER A 111 2.00 -29.91 5.69
C SER A 111 3.40 -29.48 6.09
N ASP A 112 4.40 -30.35 5.83
CA ASP A 112 5.82 -29.99 5.95
C ASP A 112 6.34 -29.17 4.74
N ASN A 113 5.51 -28.99 3.72
CA ASN A 113 5.89 -28.28 2.52
C ASN A 113 5.72 -26.76 2.71
N LYS A 114 6.85 -26.03 2.71
CA LYS A 114 6.89 -24.57 2.86
C LYS A 114 6.00 -23.81 1.86
N TYR A 115 5.84 -24.35 0.66
CA TYR A 115 5.01 -23.69 -0.36
C TYR A 115 3.52 -23.81 -0.08
N VAL A 116 3.08 -24.91 0.53
CA VAL A 116 1.69 -25.10 0.95
C VAL A 116 1.36 -24.12 2.08
N ILE A 117 2.26 -24.00 3.05
CA ILE A 117 2.07 -23.06 4.17
C ILE A 117 2.05 -21.61 3.68
N LEU A 118 2.97 -21.23 2.78
CA LEU A 118 2.96 -19.92 2.14
C LEU A 118 1.66 -19.64 1.41
N PHE A 119 1.14 -20.61 0.69
CA PHE A 119 -0.14 -20.48 -0.02
C PHE A 119 -1.31 -20.27 0.93
N ILE A 120 -1.35 -21.00 2.05
CA ILE A 120 -2.39 -20.81 3.08
C ILE A 120 -2.31 -19.40 3.67
N ILE A 121 -1.11 -18.94 4.04
CA ILE A 121 -0.90 -17.58 4.56
C ILE A 121 -1.33 -16.53 3.54
N LEU A 122 -0.99 -16.73 2.26
CA LEU A 122 -1.35 -15.84 1.18
C LEU A 122 -2.87 -15.72 1.01
N VAL A 123 -3.60 -16.83 1.07
CA VAL A 123 -5.07 -16.82 1.01
C VAL A 123 -5.66 -16.05 2.20
N ILE A 124 -5.13 -16.26 3.39
CA ILE A 124 -5.56 -15.52 4.60
C ILE A 124 -5.33 -14.01 4.41
N LEU A 125 -4.16 -13.62 3.92
CA LEU A 125 -3.82 -12.21 3.69
C LEU A 125 -4.71 -11.56 2.64
N LEU A 126 -5.05 -12.28 1.57
CA LEU A 126 -5.98 -11.81 0.53
C LEU A 126 -7.38 -11.59 1.10
N ILE A 127 -7.89 -12.54 1.89
CA ILE A 127 -9.21 -12.43 2.54
C ILE A 127 -9.23 -11.23 3.50
N MET A 128 -8.19 -11.10 4.33
CA MET A 128 -8.07 -9.95 5.25
C MET A 128 -7.98 -8.62 4.48
N GLY A 129 -7.22 -8.59 3.39
CA GLY A 129 -7.08 -7.41 2.53
C GLY A 129 -8.39 -6.96 1.87
N CYS A 130 -9.33 -7.89 1.62
CA CYS A 130 -10.66 -7.54 1.12
C CYS A 130 -11.55 -6.84 2.16
N ILE A 131 -11.27 -7.03 3.46
CA ILE A 131 -12.16 -6.60 4.57
C ILE A 131 -11.59 -5.41 5.33
N MET A 132 -10.28 -5.37 5.51
CA MET A 132 -9.59 -4.42 6.39
C MET A 132 -8.61 -3.55 5.60
N ASP A 133 -8.20 -2.43 6.21
CA ASP A 133 -7.18 -1.55 5.65
C ASP A 133 -5.76 -2.10 5.88
N ALA A 134 -4.76 -1.62 5.10
CA ALA A 134 -3.39 -2.14 5.13
C ALA A 134 -2.73 -2.03 6.49
N THR A 135 -2.86 -0.88 7.14
CA THR A 135 -2.15 -0.60 8.38
C THR A 135 -2.48 -1.61 9.48
N PRO A 136 -3.76 -1.86 9.82
CA PRO A 136 -4.09 -2.87 10.83
C PRO A 136 -3.70 -4.28 10.40
N ILE A 137 -3.86 -4.64 9.12
CA ILE A 137 -3.47 -5.97 8.64
C ILE A 137 -1.98 -6.21 8.88
N LEU A 138 -1.13 -5.29 8.44
CA LEU A 138 0.32 -5.44 8.59
C LEU A 138 0.74 -5.52 10.05
N LEU A 139 0.19 -4.66 10.91
CA LEU A 139 0.51 -4.64 12.34
C LEU A 139 0.09 -5.90 13.09
N ILE A 140 -1.02 -6.53 12.66
CA ILE A 140 -1.53 -7.76 13.29
C ILE A 140 -0.81 -9.00 12.74
N THR A 141 -0.61 -9.07 11.42
CA THR A 141 -0.14 -10.29 10.76
C THR A 141 1.37 -10.48 10.83
N ILE A 142 2.16 -9.38 10.89
CA ILE A 142 3.62 -9.48 11.02
C ILE A 142 4.01 -10.29 12.27
N PRO A 143 3.61 -9.93 13.49
CA PRO A 143 4.00 -10.69 14.67
C PRO A 143 3.47 -12.14 14.68
N MET A 144 2.36 -12.40 13.99
CA MET A 144 1.78 -13.73 13.91
C MET A 144 2.53 -14.65 12.93
N PHE A 145 2.86 -14.17 11.74
CA PHE A 145 3.42 -15.02 10.69
C PHE A 145 4.94 -14.98 10.60
N LEU A 146 5.60 -13.93 11.10
CA LEU A 146 7.05 -13.81 11.06
C LEU A 146 7.79 -15.01 11.69
N PRO A 147 7.40 -15.51 12.88
CA PRO A 147 8.03 -16.69 13.45
C PRO A 147 7.85 -17.97 12.61
N VAL A 148 6.67 -18.12 11.96
CA VAL A 148 6.39 -19.23 11.04
C VAL A 148 7.33 -19.19 9.85
N ILE A 149 7.47 -18.01 9.23
CA ILE A 149 8.31 -17.79 8.06
C ILE A 149 9.79 -18.03 8.36
N GLN A 150 10.26 -17.59 9.53
CA GLN A 150 11.63 -17.82 9.98
C GLN A 150 11.95 -19.31 10.18
N GLN A 151 11.02 -20.06 10.77
CA GLN A 151 11.19 -21.53 10.96
C GLN A 151 11.21 -22.29 9.63
N LEU A 152 10.47 -21.81 8.62
CA LEU A 152 10.47 -22.39 7.28
C LEU A 152 11.71 -22.01 6.44
N GLY A 153 12.61 -21.18 6.99
CA GLY A 153 13.80 -20.69 6.29
C GLY A 153 13.49 -19.78 5.10
N ILE A 154 12.34 -19.09 5.13
CA ILE A 154 11.93 -18.15 4.09
C ILE A 154 12.49 -16.76 4.40
N SER A 155 13.00 -16.08 3.39
CA SER A 155 13.51 -14.71 3.54
C SER A 155 12.41 -13.76 4.02
N THR A 156 12.70 -13.03 5.10
CA THR A 156 11.79 -11.99 5.64
C THR A 156 11.46 -10.92 4.59
N LEU A 157 12.45 -10.57 3.74
CA LEU A 157 12.24 -9.60 2.67
C LEU A 157 11.26 -10.13 1.62
N GLN A 158 11.42 -11.39 1.18
CA GLN A 158 10.47 -12.03 0.26
C GLN A 158 9.07 -12.05 0.85
N PHE A 159 8.93 -12.44 2.10
CA PHE A 159 7.64 -12.47 2.78
C PHE A 159 7.02 -11.08 2.88
N GLY A 160 7.80 -10.05 3.21
CA GLY A 160 7.33 -8.66 3.24
C GLY A 160 6.78 -8.19 1.90
N ILE A 161 7.46 -8.49 0.79
CA ILE A 161 7.01 -8.14 -0.56
C ILE A 161 5.70 -8.87 -0.90
N VAL A 162 5.63 -10.18 -0.63
CA VAL A 162 4.43 -10.99 -0.87
C VAL A 162 3.26 -10.46 -0.06
N MET A 163 3.48 -10.15 1.22
CA MET A 163 2.46 -9.63 2.12
C MET A 163 1.92 -8.28 1.67
N CYS A 164 2.80 -7.32 1.36
CA CYS A 164 2.39 -6.00 0.86
C CYS A 164 1.61 -6.13 -0.46
N THR A 165 2.08 -6.98 -1.39
CA THR A 165 1.41 -7.20 -2.67
C THR A 165 0.04 -7.85 -2.49
N ALA A 166 -0.08 -8.85 -1.61
CA ALA A 166 -1.35 -9.52 -1.30
C ALA A 166 -2.39 -8.55 -0.73
N VAL A 167 -1.97 -7.70 0.21
CA VAL A 167 -2.84 -6.67 0.81
C VAL A 167 -3.27 -5.63 -0.23
N CYS A 168 -2.37 -5.17 -1.10
CA CYS A 168 -2.71 -4.25 -2.20
C CYS A 168 -3.74 -4.86 -3.17
N ILE A 169 -3.63 -6.16 -3.49
CA ILE A 169 -4.62 -6.86 -4.32
C ILE A 169 -5.96 -6.94 -3.58
N GLY A 170 -5.94 -7.21 -2.27
CA GLY A 170 -7.13 -7.22 -1.43
C GLY A 170 -7.92 -5.92 -1.52
N PHE A 171 -7.27 -4.76 -1.54
CA PHE A 171 -7.92 -3.44 -1.65
C PHE A 171 -8.72 -3.24 -2.94
N VAL A 172 -8.38 -3.93 -3.99
CA VAL A 172 -9.05 -3.85 -5.30
C VAL A 172 -10.03 -5.01 -5.48
N THR A 173 -10.04 -5.97 -4.54
CA THR A 173 -10.86 -7.18 -4.63
C THR A 173 -12.18 -7.01 -3.86
N PRO A 174 -13.35 -7.35 -4.46
CA PRO A 174 -14.60 -7.36 -3.72
C PRO A 174 -14.56 -8.38 -2.56
N PRO A 175 -15.36 -8.23 -1.47
CA PRO A 175 -16.56 -7.40 -1.38
C PRO A 175 -16.36 -5.95 -0.91
N PHE A 176 -15.29 -5.62 -0.14
CA PHE A 176 -15.15 -4.32 0.50
C PHE A 176 -14.00 -3.45 -0.05
N GLY A 177 -13.17 -3.93 -0.96
CA GLY A 177 -11.99 -3.23 -1.44
C GLY A 177 -12.07 -1.70 -1.38
N THR A 178 -11.32 -1.06 -0.51
CA THR A 178 -11.40 0.38 -0.23
C THR A 178 -11.16 1.23 -1.49
N CYS A 179 -10.29 0.75 -2.39
CA CYS A 179 -10.06 1.39 -3.69
C CYS A 179 -11.27 1.32 -4.61
N LEU A 180 -12.13 0.29 -4.50
CA LEU A 180 -13.34 0.18 -5.31
C LEU A 180 -14.36 1.26 -4.95
N PHE A 181 -14.55 1.55 -3.65
CA PHE A 181 -15.45 2.61 -3.21
C PHE A 181 -14.97 3.99 -3.67
N THR A 182 -13.68 4.25 -3.57
CA THR A 182 -13.09 5.49 -4.08
C THR A 182 -13.26 5.58 -5.59
N GLY A 183 -13.01 4.50 -6.32
CA GLY A 183 -13.22 4.43 -7.77
C GLY A 183 -14.66 4.69 -8.19
N MET A 184 -15.64 4.16 -7.44
CA MET A 184 -17.06 4.44 -7.66
C MET A 184 -17.41 5.91 -7.41
N SER A 185 -16.91 6.47 -6.31
CA SER A 185 -17.16 7.87 -5.95
C SER A 185 -16.66 8.85 -7.01
N VAL A 186 -15.48 8.58 -7.59
CA VAL A 186 -14.86 9.43 -8.61
C VAL A 186 -15.47 9.22 -9.99
N SER A 187 -15.74 7.96 -10.38
CA SER A 187 -16.22 7.64 -11.73
C SER A 187 -17.75 7.72 -11.91
N GLY A 188 -18.51 7.68 -10.81
CA GLY A 188 -19.97 7.60 -10.86
C GLY A 188 -20.52 6.26 -11.38
N VAL A 189 -19.66 5.25 -11.59
CA VAL A 189 -20.01 3.94 -12.12
C VAL A 189 -20.46 3.02 -10.99
N SER A 190 -21.48 2.17 -11.25
CA SER A 190 -21.94 1.20 -10.25
C SER A 190 -20.88 0.14 -9.93
N MET A 191 -20.86 -0.36 -8.68
CA MET A 191 -19.93 -1.39 -8.18
C MET A 191 -19.84 -2.59 -9.13
N GLN A 192 -20.97 -3.10 -9.58
CA GLN A 192 -21.02 -4.28 -10.45
C GLN A 192 -20.31 -4.09 -11.79
N LYS A 193 -20.45 -2.90 -12.40
CA LYS A 193 -19.76 -2.56 -13.65
C LYS A 193 -18.26 -2.38 -13.41
N LEU A 194 -17.89 -1.72 -12.30
CA LEU A 194 -16.51 -1.51 -11.95
C LEU A 194 -15.78 -2.83 -11.66
N VAL A 195 -16.39 -3.73 -10.88
CA VAL A 195 -15.84 -5.06 -10.57
C VAL A 195 -15.64 -5.88 -11.84
N LYS A 196 -16.62 -5.90 -12.76
CA LYS A 196 -16.47 -6.60 -14.04
C LYS A 196 -15.32 -6.07 -14.89
N ALA A 197 -15.11 -4.76 -14.89
CA ALA A 197 -14.03 -4.13 -15.64
C ALA A 197 -12.63 -4.40 -15.02
N ILE A 198 -12.56 -4.52 -13.70
CA ILE A 198 -11.29 -4.73 -12.98
C ILE A 198 -10.91 -6.21 -12.88
N LEU A 199 -11.86 -7.14 -13.05
CA LEU A 199 -11.62 -8.58 -12.89
C LEU A 199 -10.40 -9.12 -13.67
N PRO A 200 -10.18 -8.79 -14.96
CA PRO A 200 -9.00 -9.27 -15.68
C PRO A 200 -7.69 -8.74 -15.07
N PHE A 201 -7.69 -7.53 -14.51
CA PHE A 201 -6.53 -6.97 -13.83
C PHE A 201 -6.27 -7.68 -12.49
N ILE A 202 -7.30 -7.99 -11.71
CA ILE A 202 -7.19 -8.78 -10.47
C ILE A 202 -6.57 -10.14 -10.78
N ILE A 203 -7.03 -10.83 -11.84
CA ILE A 203 -6.47 -12.12 -12.24
C ILE A 203 -4.98 -11.98 -12.59
N SER A 204 -4.60 -10.96 -13.36
CA SER A 204 -3.19 -10.74 -13.70
C SER A 204 -2.33 -10.44 -12.47
N MET A 205 -2.84 -9.65 -11.52
CA MET A 205 -2.17 -9.36 -10.26
C MET A 205 -2.01 -10.63 -9.39
N LEU A 206 -3.03 -11.50 -9.34
CA LEU A 206 -2.95 -12.78 -8.64
C LEU A 206 -1.89 -13.71 -9.26
N VAL A 207 -1.79 -13.75 -10.59
CA VAL A 207 -0.74 -14.51 -11.27
C VAL A 207 0.65 -13.98 -10.89
N VAL A 208 0.85 -12.67 -10.91
CA VAL A 208 2.10 -12.05 -10.48
C VAL A 208 2.40 -12.36 -9.01
N LEU A 209 1.39 -12.29 -8.14
CA LEU A 209 1.53 -12.62 -6.72
C LEU A 209 1.97 -14.07 -6.52
N LEU A 210 1.41 -15.02 -7.25
CA LEU A 210 1.84 -16.41 -7.21
C LEU A 210 3.28 -16.56 -7.72
N LEU A 211 3.66 -15.89 -8.80
CA LEU A 211 5.03 -15.93 -9.32
C LEU A 211 6.06 -15.44 -8.30
N ILE A 212 5.82 -14.28 -7.66
CA ILE A 212 6.74 -13.74 -6.65
C ILE A 212 6.77 -14.57 -5.37
N THR A 213 5.68 -15.29 -5.06
CA THR A 213 5.61 -16.17 -3.89
C THR A 213 6.44 -17.45 -4.10
N PHE A 214 6.32 -18.07 -5.29
CA PHE A 214 6.96 -19.34 -5.58
C PHE A 214 8.36 -19.21 -6.18
N ILE A 215 8.71 -18.05 -6.76
CA ILE A 215 10.01 -17.78 -7.37
C ILE A 215 10.74 -16.66 -6.61
N PRO A 216 11.50 -17.01 -5.52
CA PRO A 216 12.18 -16.00 -4.69
C PRO A 216 13.16 -15.13 -5.46
N GLN A 217 13.74 -15.65 -6.56
CA GLN A 217 14.70 -14.91 -7.38
C GLN A 217 14.11 -13.62 -7.96
N LEU A 218 12.80 -13.59 -8.28
CA LEU A 218 12.14 -12.42 -8.83
C LEU A 218 12.10 -11.24 -7.85
N THR A 219 12.05 -11.52 -6.55
CA THR A 219 11.98 -10.51 -5.50
C THR A 219 13.36 -10.17 -4.95
N LEU A 220 14.23 -11.16 -4.79
CA LEU A 220 15.54 -10.99 -4.16
C LEU A 220 16.61 -10.48 -5.13
N TRP A 221 16.37 -10.53 -6.45
CA TRP A 221 17.30 -10.01 -7.44
C TRP A 221 17.50 -8.49 -7.35
N ILE A 222 16.46 -7.76 -7.03
CA ILE A 222 16.51 -6.28 -6.88
C ILE A 222 17.13 -5.86 -5.55
N ALA A 223 17.17 -6.76 -4.56
CA ALA A 223 17.65 -6.49 -3.20
C ALA A 223 19.13 -6.88 -2.98
N LYS A 224 19.81 -7.33 -4.04
CA LYS A 224 21.25 -7.54 -4.07
C LYS A 224 21.95 -6.28 -4.60
#